data_de7e04efbb69c0310de77b3d3777d55f
#
_entry.id   de7e04efbb69c0310de77b3d3777d55f
#
_cell.length_a   1.000
_cell.length_b   1.000
_cell.length_c   1.000
_cell.angle_alpha   90.00
_cell.angle_beta   90.00
_cell.angle_gamma   90.00
#
_symmetry.space_group_name_H-M   'P 1'
#
loop_
_entity.id
_entity.type
_entity.pdbx_description
1 polymer ?
#
loop_
_entity_poly.entity_id
_entity_poly.type
_entity_poly.pdbx_seq_one_letter_code
_entity_poly.pdbx_strand_id
1 'polypeptide(L)'
;IKKKWFCPKLAKESAKAKRFKGVYLPYWTFDAKTETEYRGEYGKDRTVRNGDKEETVTDWYPTKGVYRETIDDELVCATTNHNQSMLQGLEPYRTEENKSYKPEYVAGFAAERYAVGLKEAFQMAKESIKFKLREAIESKIRTEKNADHVKNLKLSTRYYDVTYKYLLLPVWISSYKYKDKVYQFMVNGQTGKVSGKTPISIPKVIICLLYTSPSPRDYAASR
;
A
#
# COMPACT_ATOMS: atom_id res chain seq x y z
N ILE A 1 7.16 9.18 -13.82
CA ILE A 1 7.88 10.44 -13.51
C ILE A 1 7.25 11.62 -14.25
N LYS A 2 6.96 11.51 -15.56
CA LYS A 2 6.38 12.61 -16.36
C LYS A 2 5.07 13.18 -15.81
N LYS A 3 4.24 12.37 -15.16
CA LYS A 3 2.94 12.76 -14.57
C LYS A 3 3.05 13.41 -13.17
N LYS A 4 4.20 13.36 -12.48
CA LYS A 4 4.35 13.91 -11.15
C LYS A 4 4.62 15.43 -11.21
N TRP A 5 3.67 16.23 -10.73
CA TRP A 5 3.72 17.70 -10.75
C TRP A 5 4.96 18.28 -10.07
N PHE A 6 5.30 17.77 -8.88
CA PHE A 6 6.44 18.28 -8.09
C PHE A 6 7.81 17.83 -8.62
N CYS A 7 7.87 16.97 -9.65
CA CYS A 7 9.14 16.56 -10.23
C CYS A 7 9.74 17.69 -11.08
N PRO A 8 11.04 18.03 -10.90
CA PRO A 8 11.74 19.02 -11.72
C PRO A 8 11.71 18.66 -13.22
N LYS A 9 11.62 19.66 -14.12
CA LYS A 9 11.63 19.43 -15.57
C LYS A 9 12.89 18.67 -16.03
N LEU A 10 14.07 19.12 -15.58
CA LEU A 10 15.35 18.47 -15.88
C LEU A 10 15.42 17.00 -15.44
N ALA A 11 14.81 16.65 -14.30
CA ALA A 11 14.74 15.26 -13.87
C ALA A 11 13.81 14.43 -14.75
N LYS A 12 12.74 15.03 -15.31
CA LYS A 12 11.87 14.36 -16.27
C LYS A 12 12.58 14.08 -17.60
N GLU A 13 13.48 14.96 -18.02
CA GLU A 13 14.30 14.80 -19.23
C GLU A 13 15.42 13.79 -19.01
N SER A 14 16.09 13.83 -17.85
CA SER A 14 17.16 12.90 -17.45
C SER A 14 16.66 11.47 -17.22
N ALA A 15 15.37 11.29 -16.98
CA ALA A 15 14.73 9.99 -16.75
C ALA A 15 14.57 9.15 -18.03
N LYS A 16 15.22 9.51 -19.13
CA LYS A 16 15.42 8.61 -20.28
C LYS A 16 16.33 7.47 -19.80
N ALA A 17 15.70 6.34 -19.49
CA ALA A 17 16.41 5.18 -18.98
C ALA A 17 17.44 4.70 -20.01
N LYS A 18 18.71 4.82 -19.68
CA LYS A 18 19.80 4.38 -20.56
C LYS A 18 19.91 2.86 -20.63
N ARG A 19 19.48 2.14 -19.57
CA ARG A 19 19.47 0.67 -19.51
C ARG A 19 18.36 0.18 -18.57
N PHE A 20 17.51 -0.70 -19.07
CA PHE A 20 16.62 -1.52 -18.25
C PHE A 20 17.25 -2.88 -18.02
N LYS A 21 17.23 -3.36 -16.81
CA LYS A 21 17.59 -4.73 -16.46
C LYS A 21 16.32 -5.46 -16.07
N GLY A 22 15.95 -6.46 -16.86
CA GLY A 22 14.86 -7.37 -16.51
C GLY A 22 15.36 -8.39 -15.48
N VAL A 23 14.59 -8.59 -14.42
CA VAL A 23 14.88 -9.56 -13.38
C VAL A 23 13.57 -10.22 -12.94
N TYR A 24 13.63 -11.53 -12.69
CA TYR A 24 12.57 -12.23 -12.00
C TYR A 24 12.85 -12.21 -10.51
N LEU A 25 11.91 -11.63 -9.75
CA LEU A 25 12.00 -11.57 -8.30
C LEU A 25 11.13 -12.67 -7.66
N PRO A 26 11.63 -13.31 -6.59
CA PRO A 26 10.91 -14.34 -5.89
C PRO A 26 9.79 -13.74 -5.02
N TYR A 27 8.63 -14.37 -5.06
CA TYR A 27 7.47 -14.07 -4.23
C TYR A 27 6.87 -15.35 -3.68
N TRP A 28 6.36 -15.26 -2.47
CA TRP A 28 5.39 -16.21 -1.93
C TRP A 28 4.00 -15.63 -2.09
N THR A 29 3.03 -16.46 -2.44
CA THR A 29 1.61 -16.10 -2.37
C THR A 29 0.90 -17.09 -1.47
N PHE A 30 -0.08 -16.60 -0.73
CA PHE A 30 -0.85 -17.37 0.23
C PHE A 30 -2.33 -17.19 -0.02
N ASP A 31 -3.04 -18.31 -0.05
CA ASP A 31 -4.50 -18.33 -0.04
C ASP A 31 -4.94 -18.87 1.33
N ALA A 32 -5.99 -18.31 1.91
CA ALA A 32 -6.52 -18.76 3.20
C ALA A 32 -7.97 -18.36 3.40
N LYS A 33 -8.74 -19.19 4.09
CA LYS A 33 -10.00 -18.77 4.69
C LYS A 33 -9.75 -18.23 6.08
N THR A 34 -10.35 -17.09 6.42
CA THR A 34 -10.20 -16.47 7.72
C THR A 34 -11.51 -16.34 8.45
N GLU A 35 -11.46 -16.57 9.76
CA GLU A 35 -12.51 -16.24 10.70
C GLU A 35 -11.93 -15.34 11.80
N THR A 36 -12.42 -14.12 11.86
CA THR A 36 -11.91 -13.08 12.78
C THR A 36 -12.99 -12.70 13.77
N GLU A 37 -12.75 -13.04 15.03
CA GLU A 37 -13.52 -12.48 16.14
C GLU A 37 -13.02 -11.06 16.42
N TYR A 38 -13.96 -10.12 16.52
CA TYR A 38 -13.61 -8.73 16.81
C TYR A 38 -14.43 -8.18 17.98
N ARG A 39 -13.81 -7.25 18.71
CA ARG A 39 -14.44 -6.44 19.75
C ARG A 39 -13.82 -5.05 19.76
N GLY A 40 -14.64 -4.03 20.00
CA GLY A 40 -14.23 -2.64 20.01
C GLY A 40 -15.37 -1.71 20.40
N GLU A 41 -15.24 -0.46 20.02
CA GLU A 41 -16.25 0.57 20.25
C GLU A 41 -16.48 1.34 18.95
N TYR A 42 -17.74 1.71 18.71
CA TYR A 42 -18.10 2.64 17.65
C TYR A 42 -18.66 3.94 18.24
N GLY A 43 -18.37 5.04 17.57
CA GLY A 43 -18.78 6.38 17.98
C GLY A 43 -19.81 6.98 17.05
N LYS A 44 -20.80 7.66 17.62
CA LYS A 44 -21.72 8.51 16.88
C LYS A 44 -21.58 9.95 17.34
N ASP A 45 -21.39 10.83 16.39
CA ASP A 45 -21.27 12.26 16.66
C ASP A 45 -22.64 12.89 16.83
N ARG A 46 -22.78 13.76 17.83
CA ARG A 46 -23.93 14.63 18.01
C ARG A 46 -23.49 16.04 18.30
N THR A 47 -24.23 17.00 17.79
CA THR A 47 -24.01 18.41 18.09
C THR A 47 -24.72 18.76 19.39
N VAL A 48 -23.98 19.36 20.31
CA VAL A 48 -24.50 19.89 21.59
C VAL A 48 -24.31 21.39 21.57
N ARG A 49 -25.36 22.11 21.86
CA ARG A 49 -25.30 23.58 21.98
C ARG A 49 -25.06 23.95 23.44
N ASN A 50 -23.92 24.61 23.64
CA ASN A 50 -23.53 25.12 24.96
C ASN A 50 -23.43 26.67 24.88
N GLY A 51 -24.55 27.34 25.19
CA GLY A 51 -24.74 28.77 24.98
C GLY A 51 -24.77 29.11 23.47
N ASP A 52 -23.89 30.01 23.02
CA ASP A 52 -23.76 30.40 21.60
C ASP A 52 -22.76 29.54 20.80
N LYS A 53 -22.17 28.53 21.44
CA LYS A 53 -21.21 27.61 20.78
C LYS A 53 -21.84 26.25 20.51
N GLU A 54 -21.63 25.75 19.32
CA GLU A 54 -21.93 24.35 18.96
C GLU A 54 -20.66 23.52 19.11
N GLU A 55 -20.76 22.43 19.87
CA GLU A 55 -19.68 21.48 20.07
C GLU A 55 -20.11 20.09 19.60
N THR A 56 -19.21 19.39 18.89
CA THR A 56 -19.43 18.00 18.50
C THR A 56 -18.96 17.08 19.61
N VAL A 57 -19.86 16.25 20.12
CA VAL A 57 -19.59 15.23 21.14
C VAL A 57 -19.82 13.87 20.53
N THR A 58 -18.88 12.93 20.76
CA THR A 58 -18.99 11.55 20.28
C THR A 58 -19.49 10.64 21.40
N ASP A 59 -20.62 10.01 21.20
CA ASP A 59 -21.13 8.97 22.10
C ASP A 59 -20.60 7.60 21.68
N TRP A 60 -20.00 6.85 22.62
CA TRP A 60 -19.32 5.59 22.35
C TRP A 60 -20.14 4.38 22.79
N TYR A 61 -20.24 3.37 21.93
CA TYR A 61 -21.00 2.15 22.15
C TYR A 61 -20.13 0.90 21.89
N PRO A 62 -20.23 -0.14 22.73
CA PRO A 62 -19.48 -1.37 22.51
C PRO A 62 -19.98 -2.13 21.29
N THR A 63 -19.07 -2.81 20.59
CA THR A 63 -19.39 -3.69 19.49
C THR A 63 -18.53 -4.95 19.52
N LYS A 64 -19.09 -6.07 19.06
CA LYS A 64 -18.42 -7.35 18.89
C LYS A 64 -19.07 -8.14 17.76
N GLY A 65 -18.33 -9.04 17.16
CA GLY A 65 -18.86 -9.92 16.12
C GLY A 65 -17.82 -10.85 15.55
N VAL A 66 -18.21 -11.54 14.50
CA VAL A 66 -17.36 -12.41 13.70
C VAL A 66 -17.37 -11.96 12.26
N TYR A 67 -16.20 -11.88 11.66
CA TYR A 67 -16.00 -11.54 10.26
C TYR A 67 -15.30 -12.70 9.56
N ARG A 68 -15.81 -13.13 8.40
CA ARG A 68 -15.23 -14.19 7.59
C ARG A 68 -14.87 -13.65 6.24
N GLU A 69 -13.67 -13.97 5.79
CA GLU A 69 -13.16 -13.55 4.48
C GLU A 69 -12.25 -14.62 3.90
N THR A 70 -12.31 -14.79 2.59
CA THR A 70 -11.36 -15.60 1.84
C THR A 70 -10.27 -14.68 1.31
N ILE A 71 -9.04 -14.97 1.70
CA ILE A 71 -7.85 -14.29 1.20
C ILE A 71 -7.37 -15.08 0.00
N ASP A 72 -7.20 -14.39 -1.12
CA ASP A 72 -6.74 -14.94 -2.38
C ASP A 72 -5.48 -14.20 -2.80
N ASP A 73 -4.44 -14.96 -3.11
CA ASP A 73 -3.14 -14.49 -3.61
C ASP A 73 -2.51 -13.34 -2.79
N GLU A 74 -2.43 -13.48 -1.46
CA GLU A 74 -1.65 -12.56 -0.63
C GLU A 74 -0.17 -12.65 -0.94
N LEU A 75 0.39 -11.62 -1.57
CA LEU A 75 1.76 -11.61 -2.04
C LEU A 75 2.75 -11.13 -0.97
N VAL A 76 3.85 -11.87 -0.84
CA VAL A 76 4.99 -11.50 0.01
C VAL A 76 6.26 -11.58 -0.82
N CYS A 77 6.95 -10.45 -0.98
CA CYS A 77 8.24 -10.44 -1.65
C CYS A 77 9.29 -11.20 -0.84
N ALA A 78 9.93 -12.17 -1.48
CA ALA A 78 10.88 -13.07 -0.82
C ALA A 78 12.35 -12.66 -1.01
N THR A 79 12.64 -11.45 -1.51
CA THR A 79 13.99 -10.89 -1.60
C THR A 79 14.19 -9.72 -0.63
N THR A 80 15.40 -9.61 -0.09
CA THR A 80 15.83 -8.50 0.76
C THR A 80 16.75 -7.51 0.03
N ASN A 81 17.09 -7.80 -1.23
CA ASN A 81 18.07 -7.03 -2.02
C ASN A 81 17.52 -5.69 -2.55
N HIS A 82 16.22 -5.47 -2.43
CA HIS A 82 15.54 -4.31 -3.00
C HIS A 82 14.71 -3.57 -1.97
N ASN A 83 14.39 -2.32 -2.27
CA ASN A 83 13.56 -1.49 -1.40
C ASN A 83 12.10 -2.01 -1.38
N GLN A 84 11.66 -2.52 -0.23
CA GLN A 84 10.35 -3.14 -0.06
C GLN A 84 9.18 -2.21 -0.41
N SER A 85 9.26 -0.93 -0.04
CA SER A 85 8.18 0.02 -0.38
C SER A 85 8.08 0.28 -1.89
N MET A 86 9.19 0.15 -2.62
CA MET A 86 9.15 0.24 -4.08
C MET A 86 8.54 -1.02 -4.69
N LEU A 87 8.81 -2.20 -4.14
CA LEU A 87 8.24 -3.47 -4.59
C LEU A 87 6.73 -3.51 -4.34
N GLN A 88 6.28 -3.15 -3.15
CA GLN A 88 4.84 -2.99 -2.84
C GLN A 88 4.15 -1.99 -3.79
N GLY A 89 4.84 -0.92 -4.15
CA GLY A 89 4.35 0.06 -5.13
C GLY A 89 4.14 -0.50 -6.54
N LEU A 90 4.64 -1.69 -6.86
CA LEU A 90 4.42 -2.37 -8.15
C LEU A 90 3.12 -3.16 -8.22
N GLU A 91 2.56 -3.55 -7.09
CA GLU A 91 1.29 -4.30 -7.04
C GLU A 91 0.11 -3.49 -7.61
N PRO A 92 -0.92 -4.13 -8.17
CA PRO A 92 -1.11 -5.57 -8.20
C PRO A 92 -0.36 -6.27 -9.35
N TYR A 93 -0.09 -7.56 -9.16
CA TYR A 93 0.30 -8.50 -10.20
C TYR A 93 -0.92 -9.35 -10.59
N ARG A 94 -0.94 -9.83 -11.83
CA ARG A 94 -1.98 -10.75 -12.33
C ARG A 94 -1.54 -12.17 -12.06
N THR A 95 -1.85 -12.66 -10.88
CA THR A 95 -1.42 -13.98 -10.41
C THR A 95 -2.14 -15.11 -11.14
N GLU A 96 -3.33 -14.86 -11.63
CA GLU A 96 -4.13 -15.78 -12.48
C GLU A 96 -3.46 -16.10 -13.83
N GLU A 97 -2.60 -15.21 -14.33
CA GLU A 97 -1.86 -15.40 -15.59
C GLU A 97 -0.56 -16.22 -15.42
N ASN A 98 -0.23 -16.63 -14.19
CA ASN A 98 1.02 -17.35 -13.90
C ASN A 98 1.01 -18.74 -14.56
N LYS A 99 2.18 -19.11 -15.07
CA LYS A 99 2.44 -20.39 -15.73
C LYS A 99 3.36 -21.25 -14.89
N SER A 100 3.23 -22.57 -14.99
CA SER A 100 4.18 -23.50 -14.39
C SER A 100 5.59 -23.18 -14.87
N TYR A 101 6.55 -23.25 -13.92
CA TYR A 101 7.94 -22.92 -14.20
C TYR A 101 8.52 -23.79 -15.33
N LYS A 102 9.16 -23.12 -16.28
CA LYS A 102 10.02 -23.74 -17.31
C LYS A 102 11.32 -22.92 -17.42
N PRO A 103 12.49 -23.56 -17.50
CA PRO A 103 13.77 -22.87 -17.63
C PRO A 103 13.83 -21.85 -18.79
N GLU A 104 13.11 -22.14 -19.87
CA GLU A 104 13.06 -21.30 -21.07
C GLU A 104 12.42 -19.93 -20.80
N TYR A 105 11.52 -19.82 -19.82
CA TYR A 105 10.85 -18.56 -19.49
C TYR A 105 11.77 -17.55 -18.79
N VAL A 106 12.82 -18.02 -18.13
CA VAL A 106 13.81 -17.17 -17.46
C VAL A 106 15.10 -17.03 -18.26
N ALA A 107 15.21 -17.71 -19.41
CA ALA A 107 16.40 -17.64 -20.26
C ALA A 107 16.64 -16.20 -20.72
N GLY A 108 17.89 -15.72 -20.54
CA GLY A 108 18.28 -14.35 -20.90
C GLY A 108 17.95 -13.27 -19.86
N PHE A 109 17.29 -13.62 -18.77
CA PHE A 109 17.00 -12.73 -17.64
C PHE A 109 17.70 -13.19 -16.37
N ALA A 110 18.00 -12.25 -15.47
CA ALA A 110 18.43 -12.62 -14.13
C ALA A 110 17.21 -13.09 -13.33
N ALA A 111 17.38 -14.15 -12.52
CA ALA A 111 16.39 -14.59 -11.55
C ALA A 111 17.03 -14.63 -10.18
N GLU A 112 16.38 -14.04 -9.18
CA GLU A 112 16.86 -14.09 -7.80
C GLU A 112 16.30 -15.31 -7.09
N ARG A 113 17.07 -15.84 -6.15
CA ARG A 113 16.59 -16.85 -5.19
C ARG A 113 15.94 -16.15 -3.99
N TYR A 114 15.00 -16.82 -3.35
CA TYR A 114 14.39 -16.29 -2.13
C TYR A 114 15.44 -16.20 -0.99
N ALA A 115 15.38 -15.10 -0.26
CA ALA A 115 16.10 -14.88 1.00
C ALA A 115 15.16 -15.05 2.20
N VAL A 116 13.85 -14.83 2.01
CA VAL A 116 12.82 -15.00 3.03
C VAL A 116 12.18 -16.38 2.88
N GLY A 117 12.31 -17.23 3.89
CA GLY A 117 11.77 -18.59 3.89
C GLY A 117 10.24 -18.61 4.06
N LEU A 118 9.60 -19.72 3.68
CA LEU A 118 8.15 -19.89 3.70
C LEU A 118 7.49 -19.54 5.05
N LYS A 119 8.07 -20.00 6.17
CA LYS A 119 7.52 -19.76 7.52
C LYS A 119 7.54 -18.27 7.88
N GLU A 120 8.64 -17.60 7.57
CA GLU A 120 8.79 -16.15 7.80
C GLU A 120 7.85 -15.36 6.89
N ALA A 121 7.80 -15.71 5.62
CA ALA A 121 6.89 -15.10 4.65
C ALA A 121 5.43 -15.23 5.09
N PHE A 122 5.03 -16.37 5.65
CA PHE A 122 3.67 -16.54 6.17
C PHE A 122 3.38 -15.65 7.38
N GLN A 123 4.36 -15.38 8.26
CA GLN A 123 4.16 -14.41 9.33
C GLN A 123 3.98 -12.99 8.77
N MET A 124 4.76 -12.61 7.74
CA MET A 124 4.60 -11.32 7.06
C MET A 124 3.22 -11.22 6.39
N ALA A 125 2.77 -12.29 5.72
CA ALA A 125 1.43 -12.36 5.13
C ALA A 125 0.33 -12.14 6.19
N LYS A 126 0.44 -12.78 7.36
CA LYS A 126 -0.53 -12.61 8.45
C LYS A 126 -0.64 -11.16 8.93
N GLU A 127 0.48 -10.43 9.02
CA GLU A 127 0.42 -9.02 9.43
C GLU A 127 -0.26 -8.15 8.36
N SER A 128 0.01 -8.40 7.09
CA SER A 128 -0.69 -7.74 5.98
C SER A 128 -2.19 -8.06 5.97
N ILE A 129 -2.53 -9.34 6.06
CA ILE A 129 -3.93 -9.80 6.13
C ILE A 129 -4.65 -9.17 7.32
N LYS A 130 -4.02 -9.14 8.49
CA LYS A 130 -4.59 -8.52 9.70
C LYS A 130 -4.91 -7.04 9.50
N PHE A 131 -4.05 -6.32 8.79
CA PHE A 131 -4.31 -4.93 8.44
C PHE A 131 -5.54 -4.80 7.52
N LYS A 132 -5.61 -5.60 6.45
CA LYS A 132 -6.76 -5.63 5.53
C LYS A 132 -8.07 -5.99 6.23
N LEU A 133 -8.04 -7.03 7.10
CA LEU A 133 -9.20 -7.44 7.89
C LEU A 133 -9.66 -6.33 8.85
N ARG A 134 -8.71 -5.59 9.44
CA ARG A 134 -9.05 -4.44 10.30
C ARG A 134 -9.82 -3.38 9.51
N GLU A 135 -9.32 -2.97 8.36
CA GLU A 135 -9.98 -1.98 7.51
C GLU A 135 -11.38 -2.44 7.06
N ALA A 136 -11.50 -3.71 6.66
CA ALA A 136 -12.78 -4.29 6.26
C ALA A 136 -13.79 -4.33 7.42
N ILE A 137 -13.36 -4.74 8.63
CA ILE A 137 -14.19 -4.78 9.83
C ILE A 137 -14.58 -3.36 10.27
N GLU A 138 -13.67 -2.40 10.24
CA GLU A 138 -13.97 -1.00 10.55
C GLU A 138 -15.01 -0.43 9.58
N SER A 139 -14.85 -0.69 8.29
CA SER A 139 -15.81 -0.30 7.25
C SER A 139 -17.19 -0.95 7.49
N LYS A 140 -17.22 -2.25 7.79
CA LYS A 140 -18.45 -2.97 8.14
C LYS A 140 -19.15 -2.35 9.35
N ILE A 141 -18.41 -2.09 10.43
CA ILE A 141 -18.99 -1.48 11.66
C ILE A 141 -19.56 -0.10 11.33
N ARG A 142 -18.82 0.74 10.59
CA ARG A 142 -19.30 2.07 10.20
C ARG A 142 -20.61 1.99 9.41
N THR A 143 -20.69 1.09 8.45
CA THR A 143 -21.88 0.92 7.61
C THR A 143 -23.07 0.35 8.41
N GLU A 144 -22.87 -0.75 9.15
CA GLU A 144 -23.96 -1.43 9.86
C GLU A 144 -24.50 -0.64 11.05
N LYS A 145 -23.63 0.13 11.72
CA LYS A 145 -24.00 0.91 12.90
C LYS A 145 -24.30 2.39 12.61
N ASN A 146 -24.12 2.81 11.36
CA ASN A 146 -24.13 4.21 10.96
C ASN A 146 -23.23 5.02 11.91
N ALA A 147 -21.94 4.62 11.96
CA ALA A 147 -20.98 5.13 12.92
C ALA A 147 -19.98 6.06 12.24
N ASP A 148 -19.66 7.17 12.90
CA ASP A 148 -18.69 8.14 12.43
C ASP A 148 -17.27 7.68 12.74
N HIS A 149 -17.08 6.98 13.88
CA HIS A 149 -15.79 6.57 14.40
C HIS A 149 -15.79 5.12 14.87
N VAL A 150 -14.59 4.49 14.82
CA VAL A 150 -14.32 3.18 15.43
C VAL A 150 -13.01 3.28 16.21
N LYS A 151 -12.95 2.75 17.43
CA LYS A 151 -11.74 2.70 18.25
C LYS A 151 -11.62 1.40 19.04
N ASN A 152 -10.44 1.19 19.61
CA ASN A 152 -10.13 0.06 20.49
C ASN A 152 -10.43 -1.32 19.86
N LEU A 153 -10.37 -1.41 18.52
CA LEU A 153 -10.68 -2.64 17.78
C LEU A 153 -9.58 -3.69 18.02
N LYS A 154 -9.96 -4.78 18.70
CA LYS A 154 -9.13 -5.97 18.94
C LYS A 154 -9.62 -7.08 18.04
N LEU A 155 -8.67 -7.76 17.38
CA LEU A 155 -8.93 -8.83 16.41
C LEU A 155 -8.25 -10.11 16.89
N SER A 156 -8.96 -11.24 16.74
CA SER A 156 -8.44 -12.59 16.92
C SER A 156 -8.80 -13.41 15.69
N THR A 157 -7.82 -13.72 14.84
CA THR A 157 -8.03 -14.36 13.54
C THR A 157 -7.56 -15.80 13.56
N ARG A 158 -8.40 -16.73 13.10
CA ARG A 158 -8.06 -18.11 12.77
C ARG A 158 -7.94 -18.26 11.27
N TYR A 159 -6.97 -19.06 10.85
CA TYR A 159 -6.69 -19.34 9.43
C TYR A 159 -6.99 -20.80 9.14
N TYR A 160 -7.69 -21.05 8.02
CA TYR A 160 -8.08 -22.38 7.57
C TYR A 160 -7.69 -22.56 6.11
N ASP A 161 -7.51 -23.81 5.68
CA ASP A 161 -7.26 -24.18 4.28
C ASP A 161 -6.11 -23.35 3.65
N VAL A 162 -5.03 -23.15 4.42
CA VAL A 162 -3.90 -22.33 3.97
C VAL A 162 -3.14 -23.06 2.87
N THR A 163 -3.06 -22.43 1.71
CA THR A 163 -2.22 -22.90 0.59
C THR A 163 -1.19 -21.84 0.22
N TYR A 164 -0.17 -22.22 -0.51
CA TYR A 164 0.89 -21.32 -0.94
C TYR A 164 1.48 -21.73 -2.30
N LYS A 165 2.00 -20.73 -3.01
CA LYS A 165 2.76 -20.93 -4.25
C LYS A 165 4.04 -20.11 -4.20
N TYR A 166 5.09 -20.61 -4.85
CA TYR A 166 6.31 -19.85 -5.08
C TYR A 166 6.28 -19.29 -6.50
N LEU A 167 6.41 -17.98 -6.63
CA LEU A 167 6.32 -17.29 -7.89
C LEU A 167 7.61 -16.55 -8.23
N LEU A 168 7.90 -16.47 -9.52
CA LEU A 168 8.91 -15.59 -10.08
C LEU A 168 8.20 -14.50 -10.89
N LEU A 169 8.18 -13.28 -10.35
CA LEU A 169 7.46 -12.17 -10.97
C LEU A 169 8.42 -11.23 -11.72
N PRO A 170 8.07 -10.82 -12.96
CA PRO A 170 8.96 -10.02 -13.79
C PRO A 170 8.98 -8.56 -13.32
N VAL A 171 10.19 -8.03 -13.11
CA VAL A 171 10.43 -6.63 -12.76
C VAL A 171 11.51 -6.05 -13.64
N TRP A 172 11.28 -4.88 -14.19
CA TRP A 172 12.30 -4.09 -14.85
C TRP A 172 12.86 -3.07 -13.87
N ILE A 173 14.17 -3.09 -13.70
CA ILE A 173 14.89 -2.17 -12.81
C ILE A 173 15.70 -1.22 -13.66
N SER A 174 15.66 0.05 -13.35
CA SER A 174 16.48 1.07 -13.97
C SER A 174 16.79 2.20 -13.01
N SER A 175 17.81 2.98 -13.35
CA SER A 175 18.20 4.16 -12.58
C SER A 175 18.53 5.32 -13.51
N TYR A 176 18.42 6.53 -12.98
CA TYR A 176 18.87 7.74 -13.64
C TYR A 176 19.58 8.65 -12.63
N LYS A 177 20.56 9.41 -13.12
CA LYS A 177 21.26 10.42 -12.32
C LYS A 177 20.58 11.77 -12.52
N TYR A 178 20.26 12.44 -11.41
CA TYR A 178 19.79 13.80 -11.41
C TYR A 178 20.54 14.61 -10.36
N LYS A 179 21.26 15.67 -10.80
CA LYS A 179 22.32 16.32 -10.03
C LYS A 179 23.31 15.23 -9.60
N ASP A 180 23.77 15.20 -8.37
CA ASP A 180 24.73 14.18 -7.90
C ASP A 180 24.08 12.95 -7.23
N LYS A 181 22.75 12.81 -7.36
CA LYS A 181 22.00 11.69 -6.77
C LYS A 181 21.50 10.72 -7.83
N VAL A 182 21.62 9.43 -7.52
CA VAL A 182 21.06 8.34 -8.33
C VAL A 182 19.65 8.01 -7.80
N TYR A 183 18.70 8.00 -8.71
CA TYR A 183 17.32 7.65 -8.46
C TYR A 183 16.98 6.34 -9.14
N GLN A 184 16.62 5.35 -8.37
CA GLN A 184 16.18 4.05 -8.85
C GLN A 184 14.67 4.02 -9.03
N PHE A 185 14.20 3.31 -10.05
CA PHE A 185 12.81 3.01 -10.27
C PHE A 185 12.65 1.59 -10.80
N MET A 186 11.48 1.05 -10.57
CA MET A 186 11.10 -0.30 -10.98
C MET A 186 9.80 -0.24 -11.78
N VAL A 187 9.64 -1.20 -12.66
CA VAL A 187 8.43 -1.34 -13.49
C VAL A 187 7.95 -2.78 -13.37
N ASN A 188 6.68 -2.96 -13.06
CA ASN A 188 6.03 -4.26 -13.11
C ASN A 188 6.02 -4.77 -14.55
N GLY A 189 6.61 -5.95 -14.78
CA GLY A 189 6.76 -6.52 -16.12
C GLY A 189 5.45 -6.99 -16.75
N GLN A 190 4.40 -7.20 -15.96
CA GLN A 190 3.06 -7.58 -16.44
C GLN A 190 2.19 -6.36 -16.72
N THR A 191 2.09 -5.44 -15.76
CA THR A 191 1.12 -4.32 -15.79
C THR A 191 1.71 -3.00 -16.29
N GLY A 192 3.04 -2.89 -16.36
CA GLY A 192 3.71 -1.63 -16.67
C GLY A 192 3.65 -0.58 -15.55
N LYS A 193 3.11 -0.93 -14.36
CA LYS A 193 3.06 -0.02 -13.22
C LYS A 193 4.46 0.35 -12.76
N VAL A 194 4.69 1.64 -12.51
CA VAL A 194 6.01 2.19 -12.16
C VAL A 194 6.04 2.59 -10.70
N SER A 195 7.05 2.12 -9.98
CA SER A 195 7.35 2.52 -8.61
C SER A 195 8.78 3.08 -8.52
N GLY A 196 9.00 4.07 -7.68
CA GLY A 196 10.33 4.65 -7.47
C GLY A 196 10.30 6.02 -6.82
N LYS A 197 11.45 6.40 -6.29
CA LYS A 197 11.65 7.73 -5.71
C LYS A 197 11.89 8.75 -6.83
N THR A 198 11.27 9.91 -6.72
CA THR A 198 11.46 11.02 -7.65
C THR A 198 11.97 12.24 -6.89
N PRO A 199 12.89 13.02 -7.47
CA PRO A 199 13.30 14.29 -6.87
C PRO A 199 12.11 15.24 -6.76
N ILE A 200 12.06 15.98 -5.67
CA ILE A 200 11.03 16.98 -5.41
C ILE A 200 11.60 18.36 -5.73
N SER A 201 10.83 19.16 -6.43
CA SER A 201 11.17 20.57 -6.71
C SER A 201 10.72 21.44 -5.55
N ILE A 202 11.66 21.90 -4.73
CA ILE A 202 11.41 22.81 -3.60
C ILE A 202 10.62 24.05 -4.04
N PRO A 203 10.98 24.76 -5.14
CA PRO A 203 10.21 25.92 -5.59
C PRO A 203 8.74 25.60 -5.87
N LYS A 204 8.44 24.43 -6.46
CA LYS A 204 7.05 24.06 -6.74
C LYS A 204 6.27 23.73 -5.47
N VAL A 205 6.92 23.16 -4.45
CA VAL A 205 6.32 22.92 -3.14
C VAL A 205 6.01 24.26 -2.46
N ILE A 206 6.94 25.21 -2.47
CA ILE A 206 6.74 26.55 -1.90
C ILE A 206 5.57 27.26 -2.59
N ILE A 207 5.54 27.25 -3.92
CA ILE A 207 4.42 27.85 -4.68
C ILE A 207 3.10 27.22 -4.26
N CYS A 208 3.02 25.89 -4.19
CA CYS A 208 1.80 25.19 -3.77
C CYS A 208 1.36 25.61 -2.36
N LEU A 209 2.28 25.68 -1.39
CA LEU A 209 2.00 26.11 -0.02
C LEU A 209 1.50 27.55 0.04
N LEU A 210 2.08 28.46 -0.74
CA LEU A 210 1.65 29.85 -0.80
C LEU A 210 0.23 30.00 -1.37
N TYR A 211 -0.13 29.15 -2.35
CA TYR A 211 -1.49 29.18 -2.94
C TYR A 211 -2.55 28.45 -2.09
N THR A 212 -2.14 27.51 -1.23
CA THR A 212 -3.06 26.75 -0.38
C THR A 212 -3.13 27.27 1.07
N SER A 213 -2.25 28.19 1.46
CA SER A 213 -2.36 28.88 2.75
C SER A 213 -3.56 29.82 2.72
N PRO A 214 -4.48 29.76 3.70
CA PRO A 214 -5.59 30.70 3.78
C PRO A 214 -5.05 32.13 3.82
N SER A 215 -5.63 32.98 2.98
CA SER A 215 -5.26 34.40 2.91
C SER A 215 -5.54 35.07 4.26
N PRO A 216 -4.69 36.02 4.73
CA PRO A 216 -5.02 36.83 5.91
C PRO A 216 -6.40 37.52 5.81
N ARG A 217 -6.93 37.67 4.62
CA ARG A 217 -8.29 38.21 4.37
C ARG A 217 -9.40 37.26 4.80
N ASP A 218 -9.16 35.95 4.80
CA ASP A 218 -10.18 34.96 5.21
C ASP A 218 -10.40 34.95 6.73
N TYR A 219 -9.41 35.46 7.51
CA TYR A 219 -9.55 35.66 8.96
C TYR A 219 -10.26 36.96 9.33
N ALA A 220 -10.36 37.93 8.41
CA ALA A 220 -11.02 39.20 8.66
C ALA A 220 -12.54 39.16 8.40
N ALA A 221 -13.05 38.17 7.71
CA ALA A 221 -14.46 38.01 7.38
C ALA A 221 -15.27 37.21 8.41
N SER A 222 -14.65 36.74 9.50
CA SER A 222 -15.28 35.97 10.59
C SER A 222 -15.37 36.75 11.92
N ARG A 223 -15.46 38.07 11.86
CA ARG A 223 -15.80 38.90 13.03
C ARG A 223 -17.12 39.63 12.81
#